data_0ff6bbac7e11148cbbfeeb5bd32584fc
#
_entry.id   0ff6bbac7e11148cbbfeeb5bd32584fc
#
_cell.length_a   1.000
_cell.length_b   1.000
_cell.length_c   1.000
_cell.angle_alpha   90.00
_cell.angle_beta   90.00
_cell.angle_gamma   90.00
#
_symmetry.space_group_name_H-M   'P 1'
#
loop_
_entity.id
_entity.type
_entity.pdbx_description
1 polymer ?
#
loop_
_entity_poly.entity_id
_entity_poly.type
_entity_poly.pdbx_seq_one_letter_code
_entity_poly.pdbx_strand_id
1 'polypeptide(L)'
;MKRVRSILALALALVLVLAMSTAAFAAPETYSITVNNTNSAISINGNTYRAYKVLDATYDKEGHVSYTVSTEFANFTYTVGGNNYQGEALIAYLGTLTNDSDALDAFAKAALTYATTNSIQPAGTATAEGETATISVPAPGYYLVSGTATAPTDQTVTAACSLTTANPNAEVNVKADAPSVDKKIVEGNSDVDANDASIGDSVNYKIT
;
A
#
# COMPACT_ATOMS: atom_id res chain seq x y z
N MET A 1 36.07 6.68 -16.04
CA MET A 1 35.37 7.86 -15.50
C MET A 1 33.89 7.95 -15.89
N LYS A 2 33.21 6.84 -16.25
CA LYS A 2 31.77 6.82 -16.61
C LYS A 2 30.87 6.13 -15.56
N ARG A 3 31.44 5.57 -14.49
CA ARG A 3 30.66 4.82 -13.47
C ARG A 3 30.30 5.57 -12.22
N VAL A 4 30.80 6.78 -12.01
CA VAL A 4 30.54 7.60 -10.82
C VAL A 4 29.32 8.54 -11.01
N ARG A 5 28.88 8.76 -12.26
CA ARG A 5 27.75 9.64 -12.56
C ARG A 5 26.37 8.98 -12.37
N SER A 6 26.30 7.65 -12.32
CA SER A 6 25.02 6.93 -12.17
C SER A 6 24.58 6.78 -10.72
N ILE A 7 25.50 6.89 -9.74
CA ILE A 7 25.18 6.78 -8.32
C ILE A 7 24.63 8.08 -7.76
N LEU A 8 25.02 9.22 -8.36
CA LEU A 8 24.53 10.54 -7.92
C LEU A 8 23.08 10.85 -8.36
N ALA A 9 22.60 10.19 -9.41
CA ALA A 9 21.23 10.40 -9.91
C ALA A 9 20.18 9.61 -9.10
N LEU A 10 20.60 8.52 -8.44
CA LEU A 10 19.68 7.66 -7.66
C LEU A 10 19.36 8.25 -6.27
N ALA A 11 20.27 9.07 -5.71
CA ALA A 11 20.03 9.78 -4.46
C ALA A 11 19.05 10.96 -4.62
N LEU A 12 18.84 11.44 -5.84
CA LEU A 12 18.06 12.67 -6.09
C LEU A 12 16.55 12.40 -6.22
N ALA A 13 16.12 11.18 -6.54
CA ALA A 13 14.70 10.86 -6.67
C ALA A 13 14.00 10.66 -5.30
N LEU A 14 14.76 10.34 -4.25
CA LEU A 14 14.24 10.22 -2.88
C LEU A 14 14.26 11.55 -2.10
N VAL A 15 14.83 12.62 -2.67
CA VAL A 15 15.06 13.92 -2.00
C VAL A 15 14.06 15.00 -2.43
N LEU A 16 13.12 14.70 -3.30
CA LEU A 16 12.26 15.72 -3.89
C LEU A 16 11.01 16.08 -3.06
N VAL A 17 11.17 16.35 -1.76
CA VAL A 17 10.30 17.31 -1.01
C VAL A 17 11.04 17.81 0.22
N LEU A 18 12.06 18.65 0.10
CA LEU A 18 12.56 19.41 1.26
C LEU A 18 13.34 20.65 0.81
N ALA A 19 12.61 21.61 0.29
CA ALA A 19 13.03 22.98 0.39
C ALA A 19 11.91 23.70 1.12
N MET A 20 12.08 23.89 2.44
CA MET A 20 11.73 25.12 3.15
C MET A 20 11.69 24.92 4.65
N SER A 21 12.40 25.83 5.29
CA SER A 21 12.41 26.21 6.70
C SER A 21 13.44 25.52 7.59
N THR A 22 14.41 26.29 8.03
CA THR A 22 15.24 26.08 9.20
C THR A 22 14.43 26.26 10.51
N ALA A 23 13.27 25.59 10.60
CA ALA A 23 12.64 25.36 11.87
C ALA A 23 13.40 24.21 12.53
N ALA A 24 13.88 24.40 13.74
CA ALA A 24 14.34 23.29 14.58
C ALA A 24 13.19 22.28 14.62
N PHE A 25 13.31 21.18 13.89
CA PHE A 25 12.31 20.13 13.88
C PHE A 25 12.36 19.43 15.25
N ALA A 26 11.54 19.91 16.20
CA ALA A 26 11.13 19.04 17.28
C ALA A 26 10.47 17.85 16.62
N ALA A 27 10.94 16.62 16.91
CA ALA A 27 10.27 15.42 16.43
C ALA A 27 8.79 15.53 16.80
N PRO A 28 7.84 15.27 15.89
CA PRO A 28 6.43 15.28 16.23
C PRO A 28 6.21 14.26 17.37
N GLU A 29 5.34 14.59 18.32
CA GLU A 29 5.06 13.74 19.47
C GLU A 29 4.42 12.42 19.05
N THR A 30 3.80 12.38 17.88
CA THR A 30 3.11 11.19 17.34
C THR A 30 3.24 11.11 15.82
N TYR A 31 3.34 9.89 15.32
CA TYR A 31 3.25 9.56 13.90
C TYR A 31 1.96 8.79 13.67
N SER A 32 1.27 9.05 12.56
CA SER A 32 0.05 8.33 12.24
C SER A 32 -0.08 7.97 10.77
N ILE A 33 -0.80 6.89 10.52
CA ILE A 33 -1.18 6.44 9.18
C ILE A 33 -2.70 6.35 9.15
N THR A 34 -3.34 7.16 8.32
CA THR A 34 -4.79 7.12 8.13
C THR A 34 -5.10 6.26 6.90
N VAL A 35 -5.85 5.21 7.13
CA VAL A 35 -6.41 4.36 6.07
C VAL A 35 -7.77 4.91 5.71
N ASN A 36 -7.98 5.24 4.44
CA ASN A 36 -9.24 5.78 3.93
C ASN A 36 -9.87 4.80 2.94
N ASN A 37 -11.17 4.56 3.08
CA ASN A 37 -11.98 3.92 2.06
C ASN A 37 -12.73 4.98 1.26
N THR A 38 -12.44 5.07 -0.03
CA THR A 38 -13.12 5.96 -0.97
C THR A 38 -14.07 5.22 -1.91
N ASN A 39 -14.15 3.89 -1.80
CA ASN A 39 -14.99 3.04 -2.63
C ASN A 39 -16.25 2.62 -1.86
N SER A 40 -17.39 3.22 -2.18
CA SER A 40 -18.67 2.94 -1.52
C SER A 40 -19.20 1.51 -1.75
N ALA A 41 -18.62 0.76 -2.69
CA ALA A 41 -19.00 -0.64 -2.94
C ALA A 41 -18.38 -1.64 -1.96
N ILE A 42 -17.45 -1.18 -1.11
CA ILE A 42 -16.80 -1.98 -0.08
C ILE A 42 -16.98 -1.32 1.29
N SER A 43 -16.74 -2.07 2.35
CA SER A 43 -16.73 -1.56 3.72
C SER A 43 -15.43 -1.94 4.42
N ILE A 44 -14.93 -1.02 5.22
CA ILE A 44 -13.81 -1.28 6.13
C ILE A 44 -14.22 -1.20 7.59
N ASN A 45 -15.46 -0.80 7.86
CA ASN A 45 -15.97 -0.60 9.22
C ASN A 45 -15.84 -1.86 10.07
N GLY A 46 -15.27 -1.73 11.26
CA GLY A 46 -15.03 -2.84 12.19
C GLY A 46 -13.79 -3.69 11.85
N ASN A 47 -13.15 -3.49 10.70
CA ASN A 47 -11.97 -4.24 10.30
C ASN A 47 -10.71 -3.67 10.94
N THR A 48 -9.78 -4.56 11.29
CA THR A 48 -8.52 -4.18 11.93
C THR A 48 -7.42 -3.99 10.89
N TYR A 49 -6.77 -2.84 10.95
CA TYR A 49 -5.60 -2.48 10.16
C TYR A 49 -4.34 -2.52 11.00
N ARG A 50 -3.23 -2.95 10.39
CA ARG A 50 -1.93 -3.15 11.03
C ARG A 50 -0.85 -2.48 10.21
N ALA A 51 0.08 -1.80 10.90
CA ALA A 51 1.25 -1.19 10.27
C ALA A 51 2.52 -1.93 10.71
N TYR A 52 3.32 -2.40 9.75
CA TYR A 52 4.60 -3.06 9.98
C TYR A 52 5.72 -2.15 9.47
N LYS A 53 6.71 -1.87 10.30
CA LYS A 53 7.83 -1.03 9.90
C LYS A 53 8.87 -1.85 9.14
N VAL A 54 8.96 -1.60 7.82
CA VAL A 54 9.88 -2.28 6.92
C VAL A 54 11.25 -1.63 6.95
N LEU A 55 11.30 -0.27 6.94
CA LEU A 55 12.54 0.48 7.03
C LEU A 55 12.46 1.48 8.19
N ASP A 56 13.58 1.63 8.90
CA ASP A 56 13.82 2.73 9.82
C ASP A 56 14.24 3.97 9.05
N ALA A 57 13.76 5.16 9.47
CA ALA A 57 14.18 6.44 8.94
C ALA A 57 15.06 7.15 9.96
N THR A 58 16.20 7.65 9.50
CA THR A 58 17.12 8.49 10.27
C THR A 58 17.32 9.81 9.57
N TYR A 59 17.71 10.83 10.32
CA TYR A 59 17.89 12.21 9.84
C TYR A 59 19.28 12.69 10.15
N ASP A 60 19.90 13.40 9.22
CA ASP A 60 21.09 14.18 9.49
C ASP A 60 20.73 15.56 10.09
N LYS A 61 21.74 16.35 10.37
CA LYS A 61 21.55 17.69 10.96
C LYS A 61 20.89 18.68 10.00
N GLU A 62 20.98 18.42 8.72
CA GLU A 62 20.37 19.18 7.63
C GLU A 62 18.92 18.73 7.33
N GLY A 63 18.44 17.64 7.96
CA GLY A 63 17.09 17.11 7.79
C GLY A 63 16.94 16.15 6.61
N HIS A 64 18.05 15.68 6.01
CA HIS A 64 17.97 14.66 4.98
C HIS A 64 17.62 13.30 5.60
N VAL A 65 16.74 12.57 4.92
CA VAL A 65 16.29 11.26 5.37
C VAL A 65 17.18 10.17 4.81
N SER A 66 17.62 9.25 5.66
CA SER A 66 18.26 8.01 5.28
C SER A 66 17.44 6.84 5.80
N TYR A 67 17.34 5.78 5.00
CA TYR A 67 16.65 4.57 5.38
C TYR A 67 17.61 3.43 5.62
N THR A 68 17.28 2.60 6.61
CA THR A 68 17.91 1.29 6.86
C THR A 68 16.83 0.24 7.02
N VAL A 69 17.10 -1.01 6.65
CA VAL A 69 16.11 -2.09 6.85
C VAL A 69 15.91 -2.29 8.35
N SER A 70 14.64 -2.36 8.80
CA SER A 70 14.33 -2.59 10.22
C SER A 70 14.84 -3.97 10.68
N THR A 71 15.05 -4.11 11.99
CA THR A 71 15.54 -5.36 12.58
C THR A 71 14.63 -6.55 12.24
N GLU A 72 13.33 -6.34 12.23
CA GLU A 72 12.31 -7.34 11.96
C GLU A 72 12.36 -7.84 10.51
N PHE A 73 12.78 -6.97 9.57
CA PHE A 73 12.91 -7.28 8.15
C PHE A 73 14.35 -7.49 7.70
N ALA A 74 15.33 -7.58 8.62
CA ALA A 74 16.76 -7.71 8.28
C ALA A 74 17.08 -8.90 7.36
N ASN A 75 16.33 -10.00 7.49
CA ASN A 75 16.49 -11.20 6.66
C ASN A 75 15.48 -11.28 5.50
N PHE A 76 14.67 -10.26 5.29
CA PHE A 76 13.71 -10.23 4.20
C PHE A 76 14.43 -10.06 2.86
N THR A 77 14.15 -10.97 1.94
CA THR A 77 14.62 -10.91 0.56
C THR A 77 13.43 -10.81 -0.37
N TYR A 78 13.36 -9.75 -1.14
CA TYR A 78 12.36 -9.58 -2.19
C TYR A 78 12.92 -10.06 -3.53
N THR A 79 12.25 -11.03 -4.15
CA THR A 79 12.67 -11.61 -5.43
C THR A 79 11.70 -11.19 -6.52
N VAL A 80 12.23 -10.53 -7.56
CA VAL A 80 11.45 -10.12 -8.74
C VAL A 80 12.34 -10.12 -9.99
N GLY A 81 11.77 -10.60 -11.11
CA GLY A 81 12.51 -10.66 -12.39
C GLY A 81 13.81 -11.48 -12.31
N GLY A 82 13.89 -12.49 -11.43
CA GLY A 82 15.08 -13.31 -11.20
C GLY A 82 16.17 -12.64 -10.37
N ASN A 83 15.94 -11.43 -9.85
CA ASN A 83 16.86 -10.72 -8.97
C ASN A 83 16.38 -10.77 -7.52
N ASN A 84 17.34 -10.83 -6.59
CA ASN A 84 17.13 -10.80 -5.16
C ASN A 84 17.54 -9.43 -4.59
N TYR A 85 16.64 -8.81 -3.85
CA TYR A 85 16.84 -7.50 -3.21
C TYR A 85 16.77 -7.67 -1.69
N GLN A 86 17.85 -7.31 -1.01
CA GLN A 86 17.98 -7.34 0.45
C GLN A 86 18.85 -6.17 0.91
N GLY A 87 18.70 -5.69 2.13
CA GLY A 87 19.50 -4.60 2.69
C GLY A 87 19.44 -3.35 1.83
N GLU A 88 20.60 -2.76 1.52
CA GLU A 88 20.71 -1.54 0.70
C GLU A 88 20.15 -1.73 -0.72
N ALA A 89 20.28 -2.92 -1.31
CA ALA A 89 19.71 -3.20 -2.62
C ALA A 89 18.18 -3.16 -2.60
N LEU A 90 17.55 -3.58 -1.51
CA LEU A 90 16.10 -3.46 -1.32
C LEU A 90 15.67 -2.00 -1.23
N ILE A 91 16.40 -1.18 -0.46
CA ILE A 91 16.11 0.24 -0.32
C ILE A 91 16.25 0.95 -1.68
N ALA A 92 17.33 0.65 -2.41
CA ALA A 92 17.56 1.19 -3.75
C ALA A 92 16.44 0.80 -4.72
N TYR A 93 15.99 -0.46 -4.69
CA TYR A 93 14.87 -0.94 -5.50
C TYR A 93 13.57 -0.21 -5.17
N LEU A 94 13.22 -0.10 -3.87
CA LEU A 94 12.01 0.62 -3.44
C LEU A 94 12.01 2.08 -3.90
N GLY A 95 13.18 2.72 -3.91
CA GLY A 95 13.35 4.08 -4.43
C GLY A 95 13.09 4.23 -5.95
N THR A 96 13.00 3.13 -6.70
CA THR A 96 12.64 3.14 -8.13
C THR A 96 11.15 2.96 -8.38
N LEU A 97 10.39 2.53 -7.36
CA LEU A 97 8.96 2.27 -7.48
C LEU A 97 8.17 3.58 -7.41
N THR A 98 7.12 3.65 -8.22
CA THR A 98 6.15 4.74 -8.16
C THR A 98 4.97 4.34 -7.27
N ASN A 99 4.34 5.32 -6.64
CA ASN A 99 3.10 5.11 -5.91
C ASN A 99 2.05 4.51 -6.87
N ASP A 100 1.21 3.63 -6.32
CA ASP A 100 0.11 2.99 -7.05
C ASP A 100 0.55 2.07 -8.22
N SER A 101 1.82 1.64 -8.24
CA SER A 101 2.31 0.68 -9.24
C SER A 101 2.04 -0.77 -8.82
N ASP A 102 1.79 -1.64 -9.81
CA ASP A 102 1.68 -3.09 -9.59
C ASP A 102 2.94 -3.67 -8.91
N ALA A 103 4.10 -3.07 -9.18
CA ALA A 103 5.36 -3.47 -8.56
C ALA A 103 5.39 -3.16 -7.06
N LEU A 104 4.83 -2.02 -6.63
CA LEU A 104 4.69 -1.67 -5.22
C LEU A 104 3.67 -2.59 -4.53
N ASP A 105 2.57 -2.90 -5.18
CA ASP A 105 1.56 -3.83 -4.66
C ASP A 105 2.13 -5.26 -4.52
N ALA A 106 2.91 -5.71 -5.49
CA ALA A 106 3.61 -7.01 -5.41
C ALA A 106 4.62 -7.06 -4.26
N PHE A 107 5.40 -5.98 -4.09
CA PHE A 107 6.28 -5.83 -2.93
C PHE A 107 5.52 -5.88 -1.61
N ALA A 108 4.43 -5.11 -1.48
CA ALA A 108 3.63 -5.05 -0.27
C ALA A 108 3.05 -6.42 0.11
N LYS A 109 2.57 -7.20 -0.86
CA LYS A 109 2.09 -8.57 -0.66
C LYS A 109 3.20 -9.51 -0.20
N ALA A 110 4.40 -9.43 -0.80
CA ALA A 110 5.54 -10.23 -0.40
C ALA A 110 6.02 -9.90 1.02
N ALA A 111 6.09 -8.60 1.35
CA ALA A 111 6.44 -8.13 2.69
C ALA A 111 5.41 -8.56 3.75
N LEU A 112 4.11 -8.55 3.43
CA LEU A 112 3.07 -9.06 4.32
C LEU A 112 3.20 -10.57 4.53
N THR A 113 3.46 -11.33 3.48
CA THR A 113 3.69 -12.77 3.58
C THR A 113 4.88 -13.06 4.49
N TYR A 114 5.97 -12.32 4.33
CA TYR A 114 7.14 -12.45 5.22
C TYR A 114 6.78 -12.11 6.67
N ALA A 115 6.09 -10.99 6.91
CA ALA A 115 5.70 -10.57 8.25
C ALA A 115 4.82 -11.62 8.95
N THR A 116 3.84 -12.17 8.25
CA THR A 116 2.94 -13.18 8.80
C THR A 116 3.64 -14.52 9.04
N THR A 117 4.46 -14.98 8.11
CA THR A 117 5.22 -16.24 8.24
C THR A 117 6.19 -16.19 9.41
N ASN A 118 6.83 -15.05 9.66
CA ASN A 118 7.79 -14.87 10.73
C ASN A 118 7.15 -14.31 12.04
N SER A 119 5.81 -14.21 12.09
CA SER A 119 5.08 -13.71 13.26
C SER A 119 5.56 -12.33 13.74
N ILE A 120 5.94 -11.46 12.80
CA ILE A 120 6.37 -10.09 13.12
C ILE A 120 5.19 -9.34 13.72
N GLN A 121 5.43 -8.68 14.85
CA GLN A 121 4.41 -7.88 15.49
C GLN A 121 4.25 -6.53 14.77
N PRO A 122 3.02 -6.05 14.56
CA PRO A 122 2.81 -4.73 13.97
C PRO A 122 3.30 -3.64 14.93
N ALA A 123 3.86 -2.58 14.37
CA ALA A 123 4.28 -1.37 15.09
C ALA A 123 3.08 -0.56 15.61
N GLY A 124 1.91 -0.73 14.97
CA GLY A 124 0.65 -0.12 15.39
C GLY A 124 -0.54 -0.86 14.78
N THR A 125 -1.68 -0.72 15.43
CA THR A 125 -2.96 -1.29 14.98
C THR A 125 -4.10 -0.30 15.23
N ALA A 126 -5.13 -0.35 14.37
CA ALA A 126 -6.37 0.37 14.59
C ALA A 126 -7.56 -0.40 13.99
N THR A 127 -8.72 -0.25 14.60
CA THR A 127 -9.98 -0.73 14.02
C THR A 127 -10.65 0.43 13.31
N ALA A 128 -11.15 0.18 12.11
CA ALA A 128 -11.82 1.21 11.33
C ALA A 128 -13.19 1.55 11.92
N GLU A 129 -13.48 2.84 11.98
CA GLU A 129 -14.76 3.40 12.33
C GLU A 129 -15.32 4.12 11.08
N GLY A 130 -16.41 3.59 10.52
CA GLY A 130 -16.93 4.04 9.23
C GLY A 130 -15.93 3.78 8.11
N GLU A 131 -15.51 4.84 7.43
CA GLU A 131 -14.65 4.77 6.24
C GLU A 131 -13.17 5.04 6.54
N THR A 132 -12.77 5.10 7.83
CA THR A 132 -11.39 5.45 8.20
C THR A 132 -10.85 4.61 9.35
N ALA A 133 -9.52 4.36 9.33
CA ALA A 133 -8.78 3.83 10.47
C ALA A 133 -7.49 4.64 10.66
N THR A 134 -7.22 5.16 11.85
CA THR A 134 -6.00 5.91 12.15
C THR A 134 -5.07 5.08 13.03
N ILE A 135 -3.95 4.65 12.49
CA ILE A 135 -2.94 3.83 13.15
C ILE A 135 -1.86 4.74 13.71
N SER A 136 -1.69 4.79 15.03
CA SER A 136 -0.54 5.45 15.64
C SER A 136 0.67 4.53 15.60
N VAL A 137 1.83 5.07 15.24
CA VAL A 137 3.11 4.35 15.20
C VAL A 137 4.20 5.13 15.93
N PRO A 138 5.21 4.45 16.52
CA PRO A 138 6.12 5.06 17.49
C PRO A 138 7.24 5.90 16.87
N ALA A 139 7.51 5.76 15.57
CA ALA A 139 8.70 6.37 14.96
C ALA A 139 8.50 6.61 13.45
N PRO A 140 9.31 7.48 12.83
CA PRO A 140 9.33 7.62 11.39
C PRO A 140 9.90 6.36 10.72
N GLY A 141 9.57 6.13 9.47
CA GLY A 141 10.00 4.96 8.72
C GLY A 141 9.18 4.73 7.46
N TYR A 142 9.47 3.62 6.80
CA TYR A 142 8.68 3.11 5.69
C TYR A 142 7.83 1.95 6.19
N TYR A 143 6.53 2.10 6.07
CA TYR A 143 5.55 1.18 6.64
C TYR A 143 4.77 0.43 5.56
N LEU A 144 4.60 -0.87 5.79
CA LEU A 144 3.58 -1.69 5.17
C LEU A 144 2.31 -1.60 6.01
N VAL A 145 1.19 -1.27 5.40
CA VAL A 145 -0.13 -1.32 6.01
C VAL A 145 -0.91 -2.50 5.44
N SER A 146 -1.57 -3.25 6.29
CA SER A 146 -2.42 -4.37 5.90
C SER A 146 -3.70 -4.42 6.73
N GLY A 147 -4.78 -4.81 6.10
CA GLY A 147 -6.09 -5.02 6.72
C GLY A 147 -7.01 -5.81 5.79
N THR A 148 -8.31 -5.73 6.04
CA THR A 148 -9.34 -6.34 5.20
C THR A 148 -10.36 -5.29 4.78
N ALA A 149 -10.94 -5.49 3.61
CA ALA A 149 -12.15 -4.82 3.15
C ALA A 149 -13.21 -5.86 2.85
N THR A 150 -14.45 -5.59 3.24
CA THR A 150 -15.57 -6.50 3.06
C THR A 150 -16.41 -6.03 1.88
N ALA A 151 -16.48 -6.85 0.81
CA ALA A 151 -17.38 -6.58 -0.31
C ALA A 151 -17.27 -7.62 -1.43
N PRO A 152 -18.29 -8.24 -1.78
CA PRO A 152 -19.20 -9.13 -1.13
C PRO A 152 -18.51 -10.26 -0.35
N THR A 153 -17.19 -10.37 -0.45
CA THR A 153 -16.31 -11.27 0.32
C THR A 153 -15.14 -10.48 0.87
N ASP A 154 -14.58 -10.93 1.99
CA ASP A 154 -13.43 -10.28 2.60
C ASP A 154 -12.22 -10.33 1.67
N GLN A 155 -11.58 -9.18 1.48
CA GLN A 155 -10.38 -9.02 0.68
C GLN A 155 -9.25 -8.48 1.57
N THR A 156 -8.06 -9.08 1.44
CA THR A 156 -6.86 -8.53 2.06
C THR A 156 -6.38 -7.33 1.26
N VAL A 157 -6.24 -6.20 1.93
CA VAL A 157 -5.67 -4.97 1.34
C VAL A 157 -4.29 -4.72 1.91
N THR A 158 -3.40 -4.27 1.05
CA THR A 158 -2.04 -3.87 1.40
C THR A 158 -1.72 -2.52 0.78
N ALA A 159 -0.96 -1.71 1.50
CA ALA A 159 -0.42 -0.46 1.01
C ALA A 159 0.95 -0.20 1.65
N ALA A 160 1.75 0.67 1.05
CA ALA A 160 2.99 1.12 1.64
C ALA A 160 3.02 2.65 1.72
N CYS A 161 3.58 3.19 2.78
CA CYS A 161 3.72 4.63 2.97
C CYS A 161 4.99 4.97 3.73
N SER A 162 5.45 6.21 3.56
CA SER A 162 6.61 6.75 4.27
C SER A 162 6.17 7.81 5.26
N LEU A 163 6.67 7.71 6.47
CA LEU A 163 6.52 8.71 7.53
C LEU A 163 7.86 9.36 7.82
N THR A 164 7.88 10.68 7.88
CA THR A 164 9.07 11.48 8.18
C THR A 164 8.76 12.53 9.23
N THR A 165 9.78 13.19 9.79
CA THR A 165 9.54 14.33 10.69
C THR A 165 8.87 15.51 9.99
N ALA A 166 9.08 15.66 8.68
CA ALA A 166 8.42 16.68 7.86
C ALA A 166 6.99 16.25 7.45
N ASN A 167 6.72 14.94 7.38
CA ASN A 167 5.41 14.36 7.08
C ASN A 167 5.08 13.27 8.11
N PRO A 168 4.67 13.67 9.34
CA PRO A 168 4.40 12.74 10.44
C PRO A 168 3.08 11.98 10.26
N ASN A 169 2.21 12.44 9.36
CA ASN A 169 0.91 11.84 9.08
C ASN A 169 0.85 11.44 7.62
N ALA A 170 0.65 10.15 7.36
CA ALA A 170 0.46 9.63 6.01
C ALA A 170 -0.98 9.17 5.81
N GLU A 171 -1.43 9.20 4.56
CA GLU A 171 -2.72 8.65 4.16
C GLU A 171 -2.50 7.53 3.14
N VAL A 172 -3.27 6.48 3.27
CA VAL A 172 -3.33 5.37 2.33
C VAL A 172 -4.78 5.08 1.98
N ASN A 173 -5.07 4.89 0.71
CA ASN A 173 -6.40 4.52 0.25
C ASN A 173 -6.52 3.00 0.11
N VAL A 174 -7.66 2.47 0.53
CA VAL A 174 -7.99 1.06 0.33
C VAL A 174 -8.21 0.81 -1.15
N LYS A 175 -7.45 -0.15 -1.69
CA LYS A 175 -7.61 -0.65 -3.05
C LYS A 175 -8.20 -2.06 -2.96
N ALA A 176 -9.50 -2.14 -3.09
CA ALA A 176 -10.24 -3.40 -3.19
C ALA A 176 -11.38 -3.21 -4.18
N ASP A 177 -11.64 -4.23 -4.98
CA ASP A 177 -12.69 -4.22 -5.98
C ASP A 177 -13.89 -5.01 -5.48
N ALA A 178 -15.08 -4.45 -5.67
CA ALA A 178 -16.31 -5.21 -5.54
C ALA A 178 -16.54 -5.96 -6.85
N PRO A 179 -16.46 -7.29 -6.89
CA PRO A 179 -16.80 -8.03 -8.10
C PRO A 179 -18.27 -7.76 -8.44
N SER A 180 -18.53 -7.38 -9.68
CA SER A 180 -19.87 -7.20 -10.22
C SER A 180 -20.14 -8.27 -11.27
N VAL A 181 -21.38 -8.74 -11.31
CA VAL A 181 -21.86 -9.63 -12.38
C VAL A 181 -23.03 -8.92 -13.04
N ASP A 182 -22.91 -8.64 -14.32
CA ASP A 182 -24.01 -8.15 -15.14
C ASP A 182 -24.60 -9.31 -15.95
N LYS A 183 -25.92 -9.47 -15.89
CA LYS A 183 -26.66 -10.48 -16.63
C LYS A 183 -27.65 -9.81 -17.55
N LYS A 184 -27.45 -9.97 -18.86
CA LYS A 184 -28.33 -9.45 -19.91
C LYS A 184 -28.99 -10.59 -20.68
N ILE A 185 -30.17 -10.31 -21.21
CA ILE A 185 -30.86 -11.20 -22.17
C ILE A 185 -30.40 -10.80 -23.56
N VAL A 186 -30.02 -11.77 -24.38
CA VAL A 186 -29.59 -11.55 -25.76
C VAL A 186 -30.76 -11.66 -26.71
N GLU A 187 -31.21 -10.55 -27.30
CA GLU A 187 -32.23 -10.49 -28.31
C GLU A 187 -31.63 -10.04 -29.67
N GLY A 188 -31.43 -11.03 -30.54
CA GLY A 188 -30.78 -10.77 -31.82
C GLY A 188 -29.34 -10.26 -31.61
N ASN A 189 -29.09 -8.99 -31.93
CA ASN A 189 -27.79 -8.32 -31.74
C ASN A 189 -27.78 -7.31 -30.57
N SER A 190 -28.80 -7.34 -29.72
CA SER A 190 -28.93 -6.38 -28.60
C SER A 190 -28.96 -7.10 -27.26
N ASP A 191 -28.30 -6.50 -26.26
CA ASP A 191 -28.36 -6.93 -24.87
C ASP A 191 -29.46 -6.11 -24.16
N VAL A 192 -30.47 -6.80 -23.57
CA VAL A 192 -31.61 -6.16 -22.90
C VAL A 192 -31.76 -6.67 -21.46
N ASP A 193 -32.44 -5.89 -20.60
CA ASP A 193 -32.66 -6.26 -19.19
C ASP A 193 -33.93 -7.11 -18.98
N ALA A 194 -34.86 -7.03 -19.91
CA ALA A 194 -36.11 -7.80 -19.88
C ALA A 194 -36.60 -8.13 -21.29
N ASN A 195 -37.29 -9.23 -21.45
CA ASN A 195 -38.03 -9.61 -22.66
C ASN A 195 -39.34 -10.29 -22.33
N ASP A 196 -40.20 -10.39 -23.32
CA ASP A 196 -41.42 -11.19 -23.24
C ASP A 196 -41.16 -12.59 -23.83
N ALA A 197 -41.12 -13.61 -22.97
CA ALA A 197 -40.95 -14.99 -23.37
C ALA A 197 -42.18 -15.81 -22.98
N SER A 198 -42.65 -16.69 -23.88
CA SER A 198 -43.75 -17.62 -23.64
C SER A 198 -43.24 -18.96 -23.09
N ILE A 199 -44.15 -19.76 -22.52
CA ILE A 199 -43.78 -21.09 -22.02
C ILE A 199 -43.30 -21.95 -23.20
N GLY A 200 -42.06 -22.43 -23.11
CA GLY A 200 -41.38 -23.23 -24.14
C GLY A 200 -40.37 -22.46 -24.98
N ASP A 201 -40.26 -21.13 -24.82
CA ASP A 201 -39.25 -20.33 -25.50
C ASP A 201 -37.88 -20.52 -24.86
N SER A 202 -36.84 -20.43 -25.70
CA SER A 202 -35.43 -20.40 -25.24
C SER A 202 -34.95 -18.96 -25.08
N VAL A 203 -34.49 -18.63 -23.89
CA VAL A 203 -33.90 -17.31 -23.59
C VAL A 203 -32.40 -17.42 -23.44
N ASN A 204 -31.67 -16.70 -24.26
CA ASN A 204 -30.20 -16.64 -24.18
C ASN A 204 -29.76 -15.52 -23.23
N TYR A 205 -28.78 -15.82 -22.40
CA TYR A 205 -28.21 -14.87 -21.47
C TYR A 205 -26.73 -14.65 -21.76
N LYS A 206 -26.27 -13.41 -21.57
CA LYS A 206 -24.87 -13.03 -21.49
C LYS A 206 -24.56 -12.62 -20.05
N ILE A 207 -23.48 -13.16 -19.53
CA ILE A 207 -22.93 -12.82 -18.20
C ILE A 207 -21.57 -12.18 -18.44
N THR A 208 -21.34 -10.99 -17.88
CA THR A 208 -20.09 -10.21 -17.97
C THR A 208 -19.63 -9.77 -16.59
#